data_b7447f89933aced61063678970d256ed
#
_entry.id   b7447f89933aced61063678970d256ed
#
_cell.length_a   1.000
_cell.length_b   1.000
_cell.length_c   1.000
_cell.angle_alpha   90.00
_cell.angle_beta   90.00
_cell.angle_gamma   90.00
#
_symmetry.space_group_name_H-M   'P 1'
#
loop_
_entity.id
_entity.type
_entity.pdbx_description
1 polymer ?
#
loop_
_entity_poly.entity_id
_entity_poly.type
_entity_poly.pdbx_seq_one_letter_code
_entity_poly.pdbx_strand_id
1 'polypeptide(L)'
;MGARHEPLTLTWITESGRKDYQAAARVELARDADFSALTHNSGWREDISSLGYQPPVALTARTRYYWRVFVRSVLGEEAESETAWFETGKMDEPWEARWIKAPYGESVHPVIFREFQVDGEVASARLYATGLGLYEGSLNGEPIGDEVLMPFYNEYDHWQQAQVFDVTGLIKKGANRLSFILGEGWYMGRFGFLKDMRNLYGSELKVLAELRVRFAGGGEMVLGSDESWRCRRSPVVDSSIYNGETYDARLEDTAGAPDRAVFASPAKGRLMDRLSPPLRVCRFVAPRELIHTPAGETVIDFGQVLTGWVFFSVSLPGGAAVTLDHGELL
;
A
#
# COMPACT_ATOMS: atom_id res chain seq x y z
N MET A 1 -2.43 -7.59 3.69
CA MET A 1 -3.66 -7.25 4.45
C MET A 1 -4.63 -6.52 3.55
N GLY A 2 -5.94 -6.56 3.87
CA GLY A 2 -6.98 -5.83 3.18
C GLY A 2 -7.26 -6.24 1.74
N ALA A 3 -6.84 -7.44 1.32
CA ALA A 3 -7.16 -7.91 -0.01
C ALA A 3 -8.63 -8.35 -0.12
N ARG A 4 -9.18 -8.20 -1.31
CA ARG A 4 -10.50 -8.74 -1.62
C ARG A 4 -10.41 -10.26 -1.77
N HIS A 5 -11.18 -10.98 -0.98
CA HIS A 5 -11.17 -12.43 -0.92
C HIS A 5 -12.56 -13.05 -1.25
N GLU A 6 -13.31 -12.42 -2.13
CA GLU A 6 -14.61 -12.96 -2.55
C GLU A 6 -14.68 -13.17 -4.07
N PRO A 7 -14.71 -14.42 -4.53
CA PRO A 7 -14.61 -15.65 -3.72
C PRO A 7 -13.18 -15.87 -3.19
N LEU A 8 -13.06 -16.37 -1.94
CA LEU A 8 -11.77 -16.78 -1.41
C LEU A 8 -11.21 -17.89 -2.28
N THR A 9 -10.02 -17.70 -2.83
CA THR A 9 -9.34 -18.70 -3.63
C THR A 9 -7.95 -18.93 -3.05
N LEU A 10 -7.65 -20.17 -2.69
CA LEU A 10 -6.39 -20.62 -2.13
C LEU A 10 -5.61 -21.40 -3.19
N THR A 11 -4.33 -21.13 -3.30
CA THR A 11 -3.42 -21.80 -4.22
C THR A 11 -2.15 -22.22 -3.49
N TRP A 12 -1.52 -23.32 -3.91
CA TRP A 12 -0.25 -23.80 -3.36
C TRP A 12 0.57 -24.52 -4.41
N ILE A 13 1.85 -24.65 -4.14
CA ILE A 13 2.78 -25.41 -4.96
C ILE A 13 3.21 -26.63 -4.17
N THR A 14 3.16 -27.79 -4.80
CA THR A 14 3.72 -29.02 -4.26
C THR A 14 5.05 -29.29 -4.97
N GLU A 15 6.14 -29.35 -4.23
CA GLU A 15 7.45 -29.68 -4.75
C GLU A 15 7.74 -31.16 -4.49
N SER A 16 8.16 -31.89 -5.52
CA SER A 16 8.58 -33.28 -5.43
C SER A 16 9.84 -33.50 -6.25
N GLY A 17 10.81 -34.20 -5.71
CA GLY A 17 12.03 -34.60 -6.41
C GLY A 17 11.84 -35.76 -7.44
N ARG A 18 10.63 -36.27 -7.62
CA ARG A 18 10.24 -37.36 -8.49
C ARG A 18 9.05 -36.98 -9.36
N LYS A 19 8.68 -37.86 -10.29
CA LYS A 19 7.42 -37.78 -11.04
C LYS A 19 6.23 -38.16 -10.13
N ASP A 20 6.11 -37.45 -9.04
CA ASP A 20 5.05 -37.62 -8.07
C ASP A 20 4.15 -36.34 -8.09
N TYR A 21 2.89 -36.51 -7.84
CA TYR A 21 1.92 -35.42 -7.89
C TYR A 21 0.83 -35.60 -6.83
N GLN A 22 0.12 -34.53 -6.53
CA GLN A 22 -0.97 -34.55 -5.57
C GLN A 22 -2.09 -35.49 -6.03
N ALA A 23 -2.43 -36.47 -5.20
CA ALA A 23 -3.61 -37.34 -5.37
C ALA A 23 -4.81 -36.84 -4.57
N ALA A 24 -4.56 -36.30 -3.37
CA ALA A 24 -5.60 -35.71 -2.54
C ALA A 24 -5.05 -34.54 -1.74
N ALA A 25 -5.94 -33.66 -1.30
CA ALA A 25 -5.60 -32.56 -0.39
C ALA A 25 -6.65 -32.40 0.71
N ARG A 26 -6.23 -31.81 1.83
CA ARG A 26 -7.07 -31.34 2.92
C ARG A 26 -6.67 -29.91 3.24
N VAL A 27 -7.63 -28.99 3.25
CA VAL A 27 -7.42 -27.57 3.55
C VAL A 27 -8.11 -27.24 4.85
N GLU A 28 -7.38 -26.58 5.74
CA GLU A 28 -7.89 -26.06 7.01
C GLU A 28 -7.81 -24.55 7.04
N LEU A 29 -8.85 -23.89 7.58
CA LEU A 29 -8.94 -22.44 7.78
C LEU A 29 -9.40 -22.18 9.21
N ALA A 30 -8.74 -21.25 9.90
CA ALA A 30 -9.05 -20.87 11.28
C ALA A 30 -8.93 -19.36 11.50
N ARG A 31 -9.43 -18.85 12.62
CA ARG A 31 -9.24 -17.46 13.07
C ARG A 31 -8.07 -17.30 14.05
N ASP A 32 -7.46 -18.39 14.44
CA ASP A 32 -6.30 -18.46 15.33
C ASP A 32 -5.19 -19.28 14.70
N ALA A 33 -3.93 -18.99 15.07
CA ALA A 33 -2.75 -19.62 14.49
C ALA A 33 -2.55 -21.08 14.91
N ASP A 34 -3.16 -21.49 16.00
CA ASP A 34 -3.07 -22.86 16.56
C ASP A 34 -4.16 -23.77 16.00
N PHE A 35 -5.06 -23.24 15.16
CA PHE A 35 -6.18 -23.99 14.57
C PHE A 35 -7.11 -24.62 15.61
N SER A 36 -7.26 -24.00 16.78
CA SER A 36 -8.09 -24.48 17.87
C SER A 36 -9.59 -24.35 17.54
N ALA A 37 -9.98 -23.38 16.70
CA ALA A 37 -11.33 -23.13 16.25
C ALA A 37 -11.37 -23.04 14.72
N LEU A 38 -11.54 -24.19 14.06
CA LEU A 38 -11.62 -24.26 12.61
C LEU A 38 -12.86 -23.55 12.07
N THR A 39 -12.66 -22.63 11.13
CA THR A 39 -13.72 -22.04 10.33
C THR A 39 -14.10 -22.97 9.17
N HIS A 40 -13.13 -23.73 8.67
CA HIS A 40 -13.33 -24.71 7.62
C HIS A 40 -12.32 -25.84 7.70
N ASN A 41 -12.78 -27.07 7.39
CA ASN A 41 -11.95 -28.23 7.14
C ASN A 41 -12.57 -29.01 5.99
N SER A 42 -11.86 -29.11 4.87
CA SER A 42 -12.38 -29.82 3.69
C SER A 42 -12.46 -31.34 3.87
N GLY A 43 -11.77 -31.89 4.90
CA GLY A 43 -11.42 -33.30 4.89
C GLY A 43 -10.46 -33.64 3.73
N TRP A 44 -10.01 -34.91 3.69
CA TRP A 44 -9.24 -35.40 2.54
C TRP A 44 -10.15 -35.55 1.32
N ARG A 45 -9.76 -34.94 0.19
CA ARG A 45 -10.52 -34.98 -1.07
C ARG A 45 -9.56 -35.05 -2.26
N GLU A 46 -9.95 -35.82 -3.27
CA GLU A 46 -9.19 -36.01 -4.53
C GLU A 46 -9.53 -34.93 -5.58
N ASP A 47 -10.66 -34.24 -5.43
CA ASP A 47 -11.13 -33.21 -6.35
C ASP A 47 -10.65 -31.78 -6.02
N ILE A 48 -9.81 -31.62 -5.00
CA ILE A 48 -9.22 -30.31 -4.65
C ILE A 48 -8.02 -30.02 -5.54
N SER A 49 -8.14 -28.94 -6.34
CA SER A 49 -7.06 -28.41 -7.18
C SER A 49 -6.15 -27.45 -6.41
N SER A 50 -4.84 -27.62 -6.53
CA SER A 50 -3.86 -26.67 -6.01
C SER A 50 -3.83 -25.34 -6.76
N LEU A 51 -4.42 -25.28 -7.95
CA LEU A 51 -4.49 -24.07 -8.78
C LEU A 51 -5.64 -23.12 -8.40
N GLY A 52 -6.53 -23.53 -7.50
CA GLY A 52 -7.64 -22.66 -7.09
C GLY A 52 -8.72 -23.40 -6.31
N TYR A 53 -8.47 -23.65 -5.02
CA TYR A 53 -9.49 -24.17 -4.13
C TYR A 53 -10.31 -23.03 -3.53
N GLN A 54 -11.63 -23.14 -3.62
CA GLN A 54 -12.57 -22.17 -3.05
C GLN A 54 -13.32 -22.80 -1.87
N PRO A 55 -12.87 -22.56 -0.62
CA PRO A 55 -13.60 -23.07 0.54
C PRO A 55 -14.95 -22.36 0.65
N PRO A 56 -16.04 -23.09 0.97
CA PRO A 56 -17.38 -22.54 1.10
C PRO A 56 -17.55 -21.82 2.45
N VAL A 57 -16.85 -20.70 2.65
CA VAL A 57 -16.87 -19.93 3.88
C VAL A 57 -17.31 -18.50 3.63
N ALA A 58 -18.12 -17.96 4.52
CA ALA A 58 -18.40 -16.54 4.58
C ALA A 58 -17.30 -15.87 5.41
N LEU A 59 -16.59 -14.93 4.80
CA LEU A 59 -15.58 -14.15 5.48
C LEU A 59 -16.22 -13.01 6.27
N THR A 60 -15.58 -12.62 7.37
CA THR A 60 -15.92 -11.45 8.18
C THR A 60 -14.95 -10.32 7.88
N ALA A 61 -15.45 -9.09 7.82
CA ALA A 61 -14.61 -7.90 7.62
C ALA A 61 -13.58 -7.75 8.75
N ARG A 62 -12.45 -7.14 8.41
CA ARG A 62 -11.37 -6.78 9.36
C ARG A 62 -10.90 -7.95 10.23
N THR A 63 -10.84 -9.15 9.62
CA THR A 63 -10.54 -10.39 10.32
C THR A 63 -9.34 -11.09 9.71
N ARG A 64 -8.43 -11.52 10.57
CA ARG A 64 -7.31 -12.36 10.17
C ARG A 64 -7.73 -13.81 10.17
N TYR A 65 -7.33 -14.52 9.10
CA TYR A 65 -7.51 -15.94 8.92
C TYR A 65 -6.16 -16.59 8.70
N TYR A 66 -6.00 -17.76 9.27
CA TYR A 66 -4.85 -18.64 9.11
C TYR A 66 -5.30 -19.87 8.33
N TRP A 67 -4.46 -20.35 7.44
CA TRP A 67 -4.77 -21.54 6.66
C TRP A 67 -3.53 -22.37 6.40
N ARG A 68 -3.75 -23.66 6.19
CA ARG A 68 -2.74 -24.64 5.81
C ARG A 68 -3.35 -25.71 4.93
N VAL A 69 -2.50 -26.38 4.17
CA VAL A 69 -2.86 -27.48 3.31
C VAL A 69 -2.05 -28.70 3.66
N PHE A 70 -2.71 -29.86 3.67
CA PHE A 70 -2.10 -31.17 3.70
C PHE A 70 -2.30 -31.79 2.33
N VAL A 71 -1.25 -32.37 1.76
CA VAL A 71 -1.30 -33.05 0.49
C VAL A 71 -0.90 -34.51 0.66
N ARG A 72 -1.56 -35.39 -0.09
CA ARG A 72 -1.16 -36.78 -0.23
C ARG A 72 -0.83 -37.04 -1.68
N SER A 73 0.34 -37.64 -1.92
CA SER A 73 0.81 -37.95 -3.26
C SER A 73 0.21 -39.26 -3.79
N VAL A 74 0.37 -39.54 -5.08
CA VAL A 74 -0.02 -40.80 -5.68
C VAL A 74 0.83 -41.97 -5.15
N LEU A 75 1.99 -41.71 -4.56
CA LEU A 75 2.83 -42.72 -3.90
C LEU A 75 2.48 -42.92 -2.42
N GLY A 76 1.49 -42.20 -1.90
CA GLY A 76 1.02 -42.26 -0.53
C GLY A 76 1.83 -41.41 0.48
N GLU A 77 2.78 -40.63 0.02
CA GLU A 77 3.52 -39.69 0.87
C GLU A 77 2.63 -38.51 1.29
N GLU A 78 2.76 -38.05 2.54
CA GLU A 78 1.99 -36.88 3.04
C GLU A 78 2.95 -35.74 3.38
N ALA A 79 2.50 -34.52 3.09
CA ALA A 79 3.18 -33.27 3.45
C ALA A 79 2.18 -32.24 3.95
N GLU A 80 2.64 -31.36 4.81
CA GLU A 80 1.90 -30.21 5.33
C GLU A 80 2.62 -28.92 4.94
N SER A 81 1.86 -27.89 4.57
CA SER A 81 2.42 -26.56 4.32
C SER A 81 2.75 -25.85 5.63
N GLU A 82 3.60 -24.85 5.56
CA GLU A 82 3.65 -23.83 6.60
C GLU A 82 2.27 -23.15 6.74
N THR A 83 2.01 -22.61 7.94
CA THR A 83 0.82 -21.81 8.16
C THR A 83 0.93 -20.47 7.42
N ALA A 84 0.02 -20.25 6.48
CA ALA A 84 -0.15 -18.97 5.82
C ALA A 84 -1.32 -18.18 6.45
N TRP A 85 -1.36 -16.89 6.21
CA TRP A 85 -2.44 -16.05 6.70
C TRP A 85 -2.82 -14.95 5.71
N PHE A 86 -4.04 -14.48 5.82
CA PHE A 86 -4.53 -13.27 5.19
C PHE A 86 -5.43 -12.50 6.16
N GLU A 87 -5.64 -11.23 5.88
CA GLU A 87 -6.56 -10.39 6.64
C GLU A 87 -7.49 -9.68 5.65
N THR A 88 -8.79 -9.78 5.89
CA THR A 88 -9.81 -9.11 5.09
C THR A 88 -9.77 -7.60 5.32
N GLY A 89 -10.17 -6.83 4.31
CA GLY A 89 -10.37 -5.40 4.44
C GLY A 89 -11.69 -5.05 5.10
N LYS A 90 -12.22 -3.89 4.75
CA LYS A 90 -13.53 -3.43 5.26
C LYS A 90 -14.71 -4.16 4.63
N MET A 91 -14.50 -4.78 3.48
CA MET A 91 -15.59 -5.39 2.70
C MET A 91 -16.73 -4.38 2.50
N ASP A 92 -17.93 -4.69 2.97
CA ASP A 92 -19.08 -3.80 2.87
C ASP A 92 -19.34 -2.96 4.14
N GLU A 93 -18.40 -2.95 5.10
CA GLU A 93 -18.52 -2.10 6.28
C GLU A 93 -18.44 -0.62 5.90
N PRO A 94 -19.35 0.23 6.41
CA PRO A 94 -19.30 1.66 6.12
C PRO A 94 -18.03 2.29 6.69
N TRP A 95 -17.56 3.33 6.01
CA TRP A 95 -16.45 4.15 6.49
C TRP A 95 -16.96 5.16 7.52
N GLU A 96 -16.28 5.23 8.66
CA GLU A 96 -16.44 6.31 9.63
C GLU A 96 -15.49 7.49 9.31
N ALA A 97 -15.23 7.68 8.02
CA ALA A 97 -14.35 8.68 7.45
C ALA A 97 -15.05 9.34 6.26
N ARG A 98 -14.64 10.55 5.93
CA ARG A 98 -15.13 11.32 4.79
C ARG A 98 -13.97 11.73 3.90
N TRP A 99 -14.22 11.83 2.61
CA TRP A 99 -13.27 12.40 1.68
C TRP A 99 -12.97 13.83 2.03
N ILE A 100 -11.68 14.14 2.17
CA ILE A 100 -11.17 15.49 2.46
C ILE A 100 -10.10 15.90 1.46
N LYS A 101 -9.95 17.21 1.29
CA LYS A 101 -8.89 17.84 0.50
C LYS A 101 -8.35 19.07 1.20
N ALA A 102 -7.21 19.58 0.76
CA ALA A 102 -6.75 20.89 1.12
C ALA A 102 -7.52 21.98 0.35
N PRO A 103 -7.72 23.17 0.91
CA PRO A 103 -8.40 24.30 0.24
C PRO A 103 -7.45 25.01 -0.74
N TYR A 104 -6.65 24.25 -1.49
CA TYR A 104 -5.65 24.77 -2.43
C TYR A 104 -6.05 24.52 -3.87
N GLY A 105 -5.44 25.26 -4.80
CA GLY A 105 -5.62 25.04 -6.23
C GLY A 105 -4.94 23.78 -6.74
N GLU A 106 -5.23 23.41 -7.97
CA GLU A 106 -4.80 22.15 -8.62
C GLU A 106 -3.29 21.91 -8.63
N SER A 107 -2.47 22.97 -8.68
CA SER A 107 -1.02 22.86 -8.74
C SER A 107 -0.33 22.74 -7.38
N VAL A 108 -1.07 22.49 -6.32
CA VAL A 108 -0.51 22.40 -4.97
C VAL A 108 -0.61 20.99 -4.43
N HIS A 109 0.54 20.41 -4.12
CA HIS A 109 0.67 19.11 -3.47
C HIS A 109 0.62 19.31 -1.95
N PRO A 110 -0.47 18.92 -1.28
CA PRO A 110 -0.63 19.18 0.15
C PRO A 110 -0.03 18.06 1.01
N VAL A 111 0.34 18.43 2.25
CA VAL A 111 0.36 17.52 3.38
C VAL A 111 -0.95 17.70 4.15
N ILE A 112 -1.70 16.62 4.34
CA ILE A 112 -2.94 16.58 5.14
C ILE A 112 -2.68 15.72 6.36
N PHE A 113 -2.99 16.22 7.56
CA PHE A 113 -2.62 15.55 8.81
C PHE A 113 -3.62 15.74 9.94
N ARG A 114 -3.53 14.83 10.91
CA ARG A 114 -4.30 14.89 12.16
C ARG A 114 -3.41 14.54 13.34
N GLU A 115 -3.47 15.37 14.39
CA GLU A 115 -2.91 15.06 15.71
C GLU A 115 -4.01 14.48 16.59
N PHE A 116 -3.68 13.47 17.39
CA PHE A 116 -4.62 12.76 18.25
C PHE A 116 -3.92 12.17 19.47
N GLN A 117 -4.70 11.82 20.49
CA GLN A 117 -4.18 11.24 21.74
C GLN A 117 -4.58 9.77 21.86
N VAL A 118 -3.67 8.97 22.41
CA VAL A 118 -3.89 7.56 22.73
C VAL A 118 -3.49 7.33 24.18
N ASP A 119 -4.47 7.07 25.05
CA ASP A 119 -4.23 6.96 26.50
C ASP A 119 -4.16 5.51 26.99
N GLY A 120 -4.72 4.56 26.24
CA GLY A 120 -4.74 3.13 26.58
C GLY A 120 -3.54 2.35 26.02
N GLU A 121 -3.32 1.15 26.56
CA GLU A 121 -2.41 0.17 25.99
C GLU A 121 -2.99 -0.39 24.69
N VAL A 122 -2.22 -0.31 23.59
CA VAL A 122 -2.67 -0.70 22.26
C VAL A 122 -2.44 -2.20 22.05
N ALA A 123 -3.51 -2.94 21.78
CA ALA A 123 -3.44 -4.33 21.37
C ALA A 123 -3.20 -4.47 19.86
N SER A 124 -3.88 -3.64 19.06
CA SER A 124 -3.67 -3.59 17.60
C SER A 124 -4.17 -2.28 17.02
N ALA A 125 -3.56 -1.84 15.92
CA ALA A 125 -4.01 -0.68 15.16
C ALA A 125 -3.99 -0.97 13.66
N ARG A 126 -5.08 -0.62 12.97
CA ARG A 126 -5.22 -0.76 11.52
C ARG A 126 -5.59 0.58 10.90
N LEU A 127 -4.82 0.98 9.89
CA LEU A 127 -5.12 2.15 9.09
C LEU A 127 -5.68 1.68 7.74
N TYR A 128 -6.88 2.12 7.42
CA TYR A 128 -7.53 1.98 6.13
C TYR A 128 -7.40 3.31 5.40
N ALA A 129 -6.82 3.31 4.22
CA ALA A 129 -6.59 4.55 3.49
C ALA A 129 -6.68 4.38 1.98
N THR A 130 -7.05 5.44 1.30
CA THR A 130 -6.97 5.58 -0.15
C THR A 130 -6.88 7.06 -0.53
N GLY A 131 -6.45 7.34 -1.77
CA GLY A 131 -6.32 8.69 -2.29
C GLY A 131 -6.82 8.82 -3.73
N LEU A 132 -7.32 9.98 -4.08
CA LEU A 132 -7.49 10.42 -5.47
C LEU A 132 -6.27 11.27 -5.82
N GLY A 133 -5.37 10.66 -6.59
CA GLY A 133 -3.96 10.96 -6.70
C GLY A 133 -3.13 9.86 -6.01
N LEU A 134 -1.82 10.01 -5.98
CA LEU A 134 -0.94 9.18 -5.17
C LEU A 134 -0.84 9.76 -3.75
N TYR A 135 -0.52 8.90 -2.79
CA TYR A 135 -0.22 9.35 -1.43
C TYR A 135 0.95 8.58 -0.80
N GLU A 136 1.65 9.25 0.06
CA GLU A 136 2.54 8.64 1.04
C GLU A 136 2.01 8.97 2.44
N GLY A 137 1.90 7.96 3.29
CA GLY A 137 1.42 8.10 4.65
C GLY A 137 2.53 7.94 5.67
N SER A 138 2.47 8.73 6.74
CA SER A 138 3.36 8.58 7.89
C SER A 138 2.61 8.70 9.21
N LEU A 139 3.06 7.94 10.20
CA LEU A 139 2.57 8.01 11.56
C LEU A 139 3.75 8.30 12.51
N ASN A 140 3.70 9.46 13.17
CA ASN A 140 4.78 9.95 14.01
C ASN A 140 6.12 10.13 13.28
N GLY A 141 6.07 10.44 11.98
CA GLY A 141 7.23 10.61 11.11
C GLY A 141 7.76 9.32 10.47
N GLU A 142 7.26 8.16 10.88
CA GLU A 142 7.62 6.87 10.29
C GLU A 142 6.63 6.48 9.18
N PRO A 143 7.09 5.89 8.06
CA PRO A 143 6.21 5.41 7.01
C PRO A 143 5.18 4.39 7.55
N ILE A 144 3.93 4.47 7.08
CA ILE A 144 2.85 3.54 7.48
C ILE A 144 3.03 2.12 6.92
N GLY A 145 3.93 1.93 5.98
CA GLY A 145 4.24 0.67 5.33
C GLY A 145 5.40 0.84 4.34
N ASP A 146 5.69 -0.22 3.59
CA ASP A 146 6.79 -0.31 2.62
C ASP A 146 6.30 -0.23 1.15
N GLU A 147 5.04 0.14 0.96
CA GLU A 147 4.44 0.24 -0.36
C GLU A 147 4.75 1.59 -1.01
N VAL A 148 4.95 1.58 -2.32
CA VAL A 148 5.21 2.75 -3.13
C VAL A 148 4.10 2.98 -4.15
N LEU A 149 3.96 4.22 -4.64
CA LEU A 149 2.95 4.65 -5.61
C LEU A 149 1.50 4.32 -5.17
N MET A 150 1.21 4.41 -3.86
CA MET A 150 -0.14 4.18 -3.31
C MET A 150 -1.15 5.24 -3.78
N PRO A 151 -2.39 4.88 -4.08
CA PRO A 151 -3.02 3.57 -3.99
C PRO A 151 -2.82 2.69 -5.24
N PHE A 152 -1.84 2.97 -6.06
CA PHE A 152 -1.59 2.37 -7.37
C PHE A 152 -2.62 2.85 -8.41
N TYR A 153 -2.52 2.35 -9.67
CA TYR A 153 -3.49 2.68 -10.70
C TYR A 153 -4.86 2.05 -10.39
N ASN A 154 -5.91 2.83 -10.59
CA ASN A 154 -7.29 2.40 -10.45
C ASN A 154 -8.10 2.80 -11.68
N GLU A 155 -9.20 2.11 -11.94
CA GLU A 155 -10.20 2.54 -12.90
C GLU A 155 -11.18 3.50 -12.18
N TYR A 156 -10.74 4.73 -12.00
CA TYR A 156 -11.33 5.69 -11.06
C TYR A 156 -12.81 6.02 -11.32
N ASP A 157 -13.32 5.81 -12.53
CA ASP A 157 -14.73 5.97 -12.84
C ASP A 157 -15.59 4.78 -12.40
N HIS A 158 -14.98 3.60 -12.18
CA HIS A 158 -15.67 2.36 -11.84
C HIS A 158 -15.35 1.85 -10.44
N TRP A 159 -14.07 1.86 -10.06
CA TRP A 159 -13.62 1.38 -8.76
C TRP A 159 -12.32 2.02 -8.30
N GLN A 160 -12.11 1.98 -7.00
CA GLN A 160 -10.91 2.44 -6.34
C GLN A 160 -10.55 1.56 -5.17
N GLN A 161 -9.29 1.15 -5.10
CA GLN A 161 -8.77 0.31 -4.03
C GLN A 161 -8.49 1.12 -2.77
N ALA A 162 -8.82 0.53 -1.62
CA ALA A 162 -8.34 0.95 -0.31
C ALA A 162 -7.24 0.00 0.17
N GLN A 163 -6.20 0.55 0.77
CA GLN A 163 -5.10 -0.18 1.39
C GLN A 163 -5.36 -0.33 2.89
N VAL A 164 -4.79 -1.39 3.47
CA VAL A 164 -4.81 -1.64 4.92
C VAL A 164 -3.39 -1.80 5.41
N PHE A 165 -3.04 -1.05 6.46
CA PHE A 165 -1.72 -1.08 7.07
C PHE A 165 -1.83 -1.49 8.55
N ASP A 166 -0.91 -2.36 8.98
CA ASP A 166 -0.70 -2.61 10.40
C ASP A 166 0.22 -1.54 10.96
N VAL A 167 -0.37 -0.60 11.69
CA VAL A 167 0.36 0.51 12.30
C VAL A 167 0.47 0.37 13.82
N THR A 168 0.26 -0.85 14.34
CA THR A 168 0.29 -1.14 15.77
C THR A 168 1.60 -0.66 16.42
N GLY A 169 2.74 -0.98 15.81
CA GLY A 169 4.06 -0.62 16.31
C GLY A 169 4.42 0.86 16.17
N LEU A 170 3.64 1.64 15.41
CA LEU A 170 3.88 3.07 15.19
C LEU A 170 3.08 3.95 16.15
N ILE A 171 2.04 3.42 16.80
CA ILE A 171 1.24 4.15 17.79
C ILE A 171 2.04 4.31 19.09
N LYS A 172 2.07 5.53 19.59
CA LYS A 172 2.68 5.88 20.88
C LYS A 172 1.60 6.21 21.91
N LYS A 173 1.87 5.93 23.18
CA LYS A 173 1.04 6.47 24.25
C LYS A 173 1.17 7.99 24.29
N GLY A 174 0.05 8.69 24.42
CA GLY A 174 -0.01 10.15 24.37
C GLY A 174 -0.21 10.68 22.96
N ALA A 175 0.50 11.73 22.60
CA ALA A 175 0.36 12.44 21.33
C ALA A 175 0.88 11.63 20.14
N ASN A 176 0.05 11.59 19.09
CA ASN A 176 0.37 10.97 17.80
C ASN A 176 0.00 11.91 16.66
N ARG A 177 0.65 11.74 15.51
CA ARG A 177 0.34 12.47 14.29
C ARG A 177 0.32 11.54 13.09
N LEU A 178 -0.83 11.44 12.45
CA LEU A 178 -1.01 10.75 11.17
C LEU A 178 -1.00 11.80 10.06
N SER A 179 -0.19 11.61 9.01
CA SER A 179 -0.10 12.55 7.89
C SER A 179 -0.01 11.84 6.55
N PHE A 180 -0.49 12.52 5.51
CA PHE A 180 -0.44 12.10 4.12
C PHE A 180 0.08 13.25 3.26
N ILE A 181 1.11 12.97 2.45
CA ILE A 181 1.50 13.84 1.34
C ILE A 181 0.83 13.32 0.07
N LEU A 182 0.28 14.22 -0.75
CA LEU A 182 -0.47 13.84 -1.95
C LEU A 182 0.24 14.31 -3.21
N GLY A 183 0.23 13.48 -4.25
CA GLY A 183 0.77 13.75 -5.58
C GLY A 183 -0.24 13.43 -6.69
N GLU A 184 -0.01 13.93 -7.89
CA GLU A 184 -0.98 13.82 -9.01
C GLU A 184 -1.27 12.37 -9.42
N GLY A 185 -0.21 11.57 -9.59
CA GLY A 185 -0.34 10.19 -10.04
C GLY A 185 -1.05 10.04 -11.39
N TRP A 186 -1.76 8.95 -11.54
CA TRP A 186 -2.58 8.69 -12.73
C TRP A 186 -3.96 9.36 -12.69
N TYR A 187 -4.40 9.80 -11.52
CA TYR A 187 -5.73 10.40 -11.35
C TYR A 187 -5.83 11.78 -11.96
N MET A 188 -4.87 12.65 -11.65
CA MET A 188 -4.87 14.07 -12.00
C MET A 188 -3.75 14.42 -12.96
N GLY A 189 -2.64 13.69 -12.91
CA GLY A 189 -1.45 13.97 -13.70
C GLY A 189 -1.63 13.72 -15.20
N ARG A 190 -0.57 13.99 -15.93
CA ARG A 190 -0.48 13.67 -17.34
C ARG A 190 -0.57 12.16 -17.56
N PHE A 191 -1.35 11.72 -18.53
CA PHE A 191 -1.55 10.32 -18.86
C PHE A 191 -1.14 10.01 -20.30
N GLY A 192 -0.27 8.99 -20.47
CA GLY A 192 0.16 8.51 -21.78
C GLY A 192 1.05 9.47 -22.53
N PHE A 193 1.18 9.23 -23.85
CA PHE A 193 2.05 9.97 -24.76
C PHE A 193 1.44 11.25 -25.34
N LEU A 194 0.14 11.46 -25.15
CA LEU A 194 -0.53 12.64 -25.67
C LEU A 194 -0.20 13.85 -24.81
N LYS A 195 0.27 14.91 -25.43
CA LYS A 195 0.45 16.21 -24.77
C LYS A 195 -0.92 16.68 -24.30
N ASP A 196 -0.95 17.31 -23.14
CA ASP A 196 -2.13 17.97 -22.56
C ASP A 196 -3.27 17.03 -22.06
N MET A 197 -3.10 15.71 -22.07
CA MET A 197 -4.04 14.80 -21.40
C MET A 197 -3.78 14.78 -19.88
N ARG A 198 -4.32 15.78 -19.19
CA ARG A 198 -4.32 15.89 -17.73
C ARG A 198 -5.76 15.84 -17.20
N ASN A 199 -5.88 15.56 -15.91
CA ASN A 199 -7.17 15.60 -15.21
C ASN A 199 -8.25 14.67 -15.80
N LEU A 200 -7.85 13.52 -16.36
CA LEU A 200 -8.77 12.57 -16.99
C LEU A 200 -9.88 12.11 -16.04
N TYR A 201 -9.53 11.89 -14.78
CA TYR A 201 -10.45 11.39 -13.78
C TYR A 201 -10.90 12.48 -12.79
N GLY A 202 -10.12 13.54 -12.64
CA GLY A 202 -10.42 14.66 -11.78
C GLY A 202 -9.25 15.61 -11.59
N SER A 203 -9.49 16.76 -10.96
CA SER A 203 -8.53 17.84 -10.78
C SER A 203 -8.28 18.21 -9.31
N GLU A 204 -8.67 17.36 -8.37
CA GLU A 204 -8.54 17.61 -6.95
C GLU A 204 -7.91 16.42 -6.22
N LEU A 205 -6.78 16.66 -5.58
CA LEU A 205 -6.13 15.66 -4.71
C LEU A 205 -6.95 15.48 -3.44
N LYS A 206 -7.30 14.23 -3.12
CA LYS A 206 -8.17 13.89 -1.99
C LYS A 206 -7.62 12.68 -1.25
N VAL A 207 -7.95 12.59 0.02
CA VAL A 207 -7.64 11.44 0.86
C VAL A 207 -8.88 11.00 1.64
N LEU A 208 -9.00 9.69 1.83
CA LEU A 208 -9.93 9.06 2.76
C LEU A 208 -9.11 8.15 3.67
N ALA A 209 -9.21 8.35 4.97
CA ALA A 209 -8.43 7.58 5.94
C ALA A 209 -9.25 7.29 7.20
N GLU A 210 -9.15 6.05 7.69
CA GLU A 210 -9.79 5.59 8.92
C GLU A 210 -8.80 4.75 9.72
N LEU A 211 -8.36 5.27 10.86
CA LEU A 211 -7.51 4.56 11.81
C LEU A 211 -8.39 3.94 12.91
N ARG A 212 -8.22 2.64 13.14
CA ARG A 212 -8.86 1.89 14.23
C ARG A 212 -7.82 1.36 15.18
N VAL A 213 -7.94 1.73 16.45
CA VAL A 213 -7.04 1.31 17.51
C VAL A 213 -7.82 0.51 18.54
N ARG A 214 -7.49 -0.77 18.70
CA ARG A 214 -8.04 -1.64 19.73
C ARG A 214 -7.13 -1.64 20.95
N PHE A 215 -7.73 -1.53 22.11
CA PHE A 215 -7.02 -1.49 23.38
C PHE A 215 -6.97 -2.87 24.06
N ALA A 216 -5.87 -3.16 24.76
CA ALA A 216 -5.69 -4.40 25.51
C ALA A 216 -6.75 -4.57 26.62
N GLY A 217 -7.19 -3.48 27.24
CA GLY A 217 -8.28 -3.47 28.22
C GLY A 217 -9.69 -3.54 27.63
N GLY A 218 -9.80 -3.74 26.30
CA GLY A 218 -11.07 -3.70 25.57
C GLY A 218 -11.43 -2.30 25.06
N GLY A 219 -12.36 -2.25 24.12
CA GLY A 219 -12.76 -1.03 23.43
C GLY A 219 -11.93 -0.72 22.17
N GLU A 220 -12.45 0.20 21.37
CA GLU A 220 -11.85 0.63 20.11
C GLU A 220 -11.95 2.17 20.00
N MET A 221 -10.88 2.80 19.53
CA MET A 221 -10.91 4.19 19.09
C MET A 221 -10.94 4.21 17.57
N VAL A 222 -11.80 5.03 17.00
CA VAL A 222 -11.87 5.27 15.56
C VAL A 222 -11.54 6.72 15.27
N LEU A 223 -10.59 6.95 14.37
CA LEU A 223 -10.21 8.26 13.86
C LEU A 223 -10.43 8.28 12.35
N GLY A 224 -11.53 8.87 11.91
CA GLY A 224 -11.82 9.09 10.50
C GLY A 224 -11.31 10.43 10.00
N SER A 225 -11.07 10.51 8.68
CA SER A 225 -10.81 11.79 8.03
C SER A 225 -12.06 12.66 7.99
N ASP A 226 -11.92 13.91 8.41
CA ASP A 226 -12.98 14.93 8.45
C ASP A 226 -12.38 16.36 8.42
N GLU A 227 -13.22 17.38 8.57
CA GLU A 227 -12.79 18.79 8.58
C GLU A 227 -11.98 19.22 9.82
N SER A 228 -11.81 18.35 10.81
CA SER A 228 -10.91 18.60 11.95
C SER A 228 -9.45 18.38 11.59
N TRP A 229 -9.17 17.72 10.47
CA TRP A 229 -7.83 17.56 9.93
C TRP A 229 -7.27 18.92 9.46
N ARG A 230 -5.96 18.99 9.44
CA ARG A 230 -5.20 20.17 9.03
C ARG A 230 -4.42 19.87 7.76
N CYS A 231 -4.06 20.92 7.06
CA CYS A 231 -3.25 20.82 5.85
C CYS A 231 -2.29 21.98 5.71
N ARG A 232 -1.24 21.76 4.94
CA ARG A 232 -0.27 22.76 4.51
C ARG A 232 0.28 22.38 3.14
N ARG A 233 0.95 23.30 2.48
CA ARG A 233 1.72 22.99 1.26
C ARG A 233 2.84 22.03 1.62
N SER A 234 3.17 21.12 0.71
CA SER A 234 4.32 20.25 0.85
C SER A 234 5.56 20.82 0.16
N PRO A 235 6.75 20.28 0.43
CA PRO A 235 7.96 20.57 -0.34
C PRO A 235 7.90 20.12 -1.80
N VAL A 236 6.99 19.23 -2.16
CA VAL A 236 6.75 18.81 -3.53
C VAL A 236 6.00 19.91 -4.26
N VAL A 237 6.64 20.56 -5.23
CA VAL A 237 6.08 21.67 -6.01
C VAL A 237 5.53 21.22 -7.36
N ASP A 238 5.99 20.09 -7.86
CA ASP A 238 5.44 19.40 -9.04
C ASP A 238 5.61 17.90 -8.86
N SER A 239 4.66 17.10 -9.35
CA SER A 239 4.67 15.63 -9.26
C SER A 239 3.93 15.02 -10.44
N SER A 240 4.59 14.15 -11.18
CA SER A 240 4.03 13.51 -12.36
C SER A 240 4.67 12.14 -12.58
N ILE A 241 3.86 11.14 -12.92
CA ILE A 241 4.36 9.80 -13.29
C ILE A 241 5.35 9.86 -14.46
N TYR A 242 5.13 10.76 -15.43
CA TYR A 242 5.96 10.84 -16.64
C TYR A 242 7.04 11.92 -16.57
N ASN A 243 6.83 12.98 -15.82
CA ASN A 243 7.77 14.11 -15.79
C ASN A 243 8.66 14.10 -14.52
N GLY A 244 8.39 13.19 -13.58
CA GLY A 244 9.11 13.13 -12.32
C GLY A 244 8.57 14.11 -11.28
N GLU A 245 9.41 14.45 -10.32
CA GLU A 245 9.07 15.27 -9.18
C GLU A 245 10.02 16.46 -9.06
N THR A 246 9.49 17.60 -8.67
CA THR A 246 10.28 18.74 -8.20
C THR A 246 10.07 18.92 -6.71
N TYR A 247 11.14 18.72 -5.96
CA TYR A 247 11.16 18.86 -4.50
C TYR A 247 12.01 20.05 -4.08
N ASP A 248 11.46 20.95 -3.29
CA ASP A 248 12.18 22.11 -2.74
C ASP A 248 12.32 21.98 -1.20
N ALA A 249 13.46 21.47 -0.74
CA ALA A 249 13.72 21.26 0.68
C ALA A 249 13.61 22.54 1.53
N ARG A 250 13.70 23.73 0.94
CA ARG A 250 13.50 25.01 1.65
C ARG A 250 12.06 25.19 2.12
N LEU A 251 11.13 24.39 1.60
CA LEU A 251 9.70 24.42 1.96
C LEU A 251 9.33 23.41 3.06
N GLU A 252 10.28 22.59 3.55
CA GLU A 252 10.01 21.62 4.61
C GLU A 252 9.55 22.29 5.91
N ASP A 253 10.18 23.39 6.27
CA ASP A 253 9.95 24.13 7.52
C ASP A 253 9.10 25.39 7.30
N THR A 254 8.11 25.35 6.41
CA THR A 254 7.26 26.52 6.19
C THR A 254 6.55 26.93 7.48
N ALA A 255 6.95 28.07 8.03
CA ALA A 255 6.34 28.69 9.19
C ALA A 255 4.93 29.20 8.83
N GLY A 256 3.96 28.87 9.67
CA GLY A 256 2.58 29.36 9.54
C GLY A 256 1.58 28.41 10.21
N ALA A 257 0.43 28.95 10.58
CA ALA A 257 -0.67 28.11 11.06
C ALA A 257 -1.19 27.25 9.92
N PRO A 258 -1.40 25.94 10.15
CA PRO A 258 -1.97 25.08 9.12
C PRO A 258 -3.43 25.45 8.84
N ASP A 259 -3.83 25.32 7.58
CA ASP A 259 -5.21 25.48 7.16
C ASP A 259 -6.07 24.30 7.64
N ARG A 260 -7.39 24.45 7.58
CA ARG A 260 -8.32 23.35 7.77
C ARG A 260 -8.51 22.59 6.46
N ALA A 261 -8.55 21.28 6.55
CA ALA A 261 -9.06 20.45 5.47
C ALA A 261 -10.56 20.75 5.24
N VAL A 262 -11.02 20.54 4.02
CA VAL A 262 -12.42 20.71 3.66
C VAL A 262 -12.98 19.42 3.11
N PHE A 263 -14.30 19.21 3.23
CA PHE A 263 -14.95 18.07 2.61
C PHE A 263 -14.78 18.08 1.09
N ALA A 264 -14.63 16.92 0.54
CA ALA A 264 -14.55 16.70 -0.89
C ALA A 264 -15.65 15.73 -1.35
N SER A 265 -16.06 15.85 -2.60
CA SER A 265 -16.94 14.86 -3.22
C SER A 265 -16.28 13.48 -3.19
N PRO A 266 -17.02 12.40 -2.93
CA PRO A 266 -16.49 11.06 -2.99
C PRO A 266 -15.96 10.72 -4.39
N ALA A 267 -15.19 9.65 -4.49
CA ALA A 267 -14.81 9.07 -5.77
C ALA A 267 -16.08 8.68 -6.56
N LYS A 268 -16.01 8.73 -7.87
CA LYS A 268 -17.10 8.22 -8.74
C LYS A 268 -17.20 6.71 -8.63
N GLY A 269 -16.05 6.03 -8.66
CA GLY A 269 -15.97 4.59 -8.57
C GLY A 269 -16.25 4.07 -7.16
N ARG A 270 -16.69 2.81 -7.09
CA ARG A 270 -16.94 2.11 -5.83
C ARG A 270 -15.62 1.89 -5.07
N LEU A 271 -15.58 2.18 -3.78
CA LEU A 271 -14.50 1.76 -2.91
C LEU A 271 -14.49 0.23 -2.80
N MET A 272 -13.32 -0.34 -2.94
CA MET A 272 -13.09 -1.78 -2.89
C MET A 272 -11.87 -2.08 -2.04
N ASP A 273 -11.87 -3.23 -1.41
CA ASP A 273 -10.67 -3.79 -0.84
C ASP A 273 -9.63 -4.08 -1.93
N ARG A 274 -8.37 -4.18 -1.55
CA ARG A 274 -7.24 -4.41 -2.44
C ARG A 274 -7.47 -5.58 -3.41
N LEU A 275 -7.23 -5.33 -4.68
CA LEU A 275 -7.31 -6.33 -5.75
C LEU A 275 -5.94 -6.87 -6.18
N SER A 276 -4.87 -6.10 -5.97
CA SER A 276 -3.52 -6.40 -6.45
C SER A 276 -2.53 -6.57 -5.31
N PRO A 277 -1.43 -7.34 -5.50
CA PRO A 277 -0.30 -7.31 -4.59
C PRO A 277 0.24 -5.89 -4.40
N PRO A 278 0.84 -5.58 -3.24
CA PRO A 278 1.49 -4.30 -3.03
C PRO A 278 2.70 -4.11 -3.96
N LEU A 279 2.88 -2.89 -4.45
CA LEU A 279 4.11 -2.51 -5.14
C LEU A 279 5.15 -2.12 -4.11
N ARG A 280 6.32 -2.76 -4.13
CA ARG A 280 7.38 -2.59 -3.14
C ARG A 280 8.75 -2.55 -3.75
N VAL A 281 9.71 -1.97 -3.04
CA VAL A 281 11.12 -2.14 -3.35
C VAL A 281 11.52 -3.59 -3.07
N CYS A 282 11.84 -4.34 -4.12
CA CYS A 282 12.20 -5.75 -4.01
C CYS A 282 13.63 -5.94 -3.55
N ARG A 283 14.55 -5.08 -4.02
CA ARG A 283 15.97 -5.15 -3.68
C ARG A 283 16.69 -3.86 -4.01
N PHE A 284 17.84 -3.66 -3.38
CA PHE A 284 18.84 -2.66 -3.77
C PHE A 284 19.91 -3.33 -4.62
N VAL A 285 20.25 -2.71 -5.74
CA VAL A 285 21.28 -3.18 -6.66
C VAL A 285 22.45 -2.21 -6.61
N ALA A 286 23.62 -2.69 -6.23
CA ALA A 286 24.83 -1.89 -6.26
C ALA A 286 25.36 -1.73 -7.69
N PRO A 287 26.01 -0.63 -8.03
CA PRO A 287 26.74 -0.50 -9.28
C PRO A 287 27.73 -1.64 -9.47
N ARG A 288 27.78 -2.17 -10.70
CA ARG A 288 28.74 -3.20 -11.12
C ARG A 288 30.05 -2.57 -11.56
N GLU A 289 29.97 -1.50 -12.35
CA GLU A 289 31.12 -0.85 -12.97
C GLU A 289 30.88 0.64 -13.17
N LEU A 290 31.97 1.41 -13.13
CA LEU A 290 32.00 2.82 -13.52
C LEU A 290 32.78 2.93 -14.82
N ILE A 291 32.11 3.34 -15.88
CA ILE A 291 32.65 3.40 -17.24
C ILE A 291 32.86 4.88 -17.62
N HIS A 292 34.04 5.21 -18.14
CA HIS A 292 34.28 6.51 -18.76
C HIS A 292 34.28 6.34 -20.29
N THR A 293 33.31 6.98 -20.93
CA THR A 293 33.18 6.90 -22.40
C THR A 293 34.23 7.77 -23.07
N PRO A 294 34.58 7.50 -24.38
CA PRO A 294 35.44 8.38 -25.16
C PRO A 294 34.90 9.81 -25.32
N ALA A 295 33.60 10.03 -25.15
CA ALA A 295 32.95 11.34 -25.17
C ALA A 295 33.12 12.12 -23.85
N GLY A 296 33.71 11.49 -22.83
CA GLY A 296 33.96 12.10 -21.52
C GLY A 296 32.80 11.95 -20.53
N GLU A 297 31.80 11.12 -20.82
CA GLU A 297 30.68 10.84 -19.93
C GLU A 297 31.09 9.82 -18.87
N THR A 298 30.49 9.90 -17.71
CA THR A 298 30.63 8.90 -16.64
C THR A 298 29.35 8.08 -16.57
N VAL A 299 29.44 6.80 -16.84
CA VAL A 299 28.32 5.87 -16.84
C VAL A 299 28.42 4.91 -15.67
N ILE A 300 27.35 4.76 -14.94
CA ILE A 300 27.21 3.79 -13.84
C ILE A 300 26.46 2.58 -14.38
N ASP A 301 27.18 1.48 -14.61
CA ASP A 301 26.59 0.22 -15.08
C ASP A 301 26.11 -0.62 -13.89
N PHE A 302 24.85 -1.01 -13.89
CA PHE A 302 24.25 -1.95 -12.93
C PHE A 302 24.27 -3.41 -13.42
N GLY A 303 24.75 -3.68 -14.63
CA GLY A 303 24.91 -5.03 -15.20
C GLY A 303 23.59 -5.70 -15.59
N GLN A 304 22.48 -5.01 -15.51
CA GLN A 304 21.16 -5.49 -15.90
C GLN A 304 20.16 -4.35 -16.12
N VAL A 305 19.12 -4.59 -16.89
CA VAL A 305 17.98 -3.69 -16.99
C VAL A 305 17.17 -3.75 -15.67
N LEU A 306 16.81 -2.60 -15.15
CA LEU A 306 16.10 -2.43 -13.87
C LEU A 306 14.87 -1.57 -14.05
N THR A 307 13.83 -1.89 -13.29
CA THR A 307 12.72 -0.98 -13.04
C THR A 307 12.87 -0.45 -11.60
N GLY A 308 13.02 0.87 -11.44
CA GLY A 308 13.24 1.47 -10.13
C GLY A 308 13.70 2.90 -10.21
N TRP A 309 14.35 3.36 -9.17
CA TRP A 309 14.95 4.69 -9.10
C TRP A 309 16.32 4.62 -8.42
N VAL A 310 17.12 5.65 -8.64
CA VAL A 310 18.47 5.76 -8.08
C VAL A 310 18.39 6.29 -6.66
N PHE A 311 19.16 5.68 -5.77
CA PHE A 311 19.43 6.18 -4.43
C PHE A 311 20.92 6.50 -4.31
N PHE A 312 21.27 7.74 -3.98
CA PHE A 312 22.66 8.17 -3.79
C PHE A 312 22.76 9.25 -2.73
N SER A 313 23.95 9.41 -2.18
CA SER A 313 24.26 10.47 -1.21
C SER A 313 25.40 11.33 -1.72
N VAL A 314 25.25 12.64 -1.62
CA VAL A 314 26.28 13.60 -2.02
C VAL A 314 26.50 14.65 -0.93
N SER A 315 27.73 15.17 -0.89
CA SER A 315 28.07 16.34 -0.09
C SER A 315 28.78 17.34 -1.00
N LEU A 316 28.07 18.38 -1.39
CA LEU A 316 28.53 19.35 -2.37
C LEU A 316 28.37 20.77 -1.84
N PRO A 317 29.19 21.74 -2.32
CA PRO A 317 29.00 23.15 -1.98
C PRO A 317 27.66 23.69 -2.53
N GLY A 318 27.12 24.72 -1.91
CA GLY A 318 25.90 25.37 -2.38
C GLY A 318 26.03 25.85 -3.83
N GLY A 319 24.98 25.60 -4.62
CA GLY A 319 24.92 25.92 -6.04
C GLY A 319 25.47 24.84 -6.98
N ALA A 320 26.08 23.77 -6.44
CA ALA A 320 26.46 22.63 -7.26
C ALA A 320 25.22 21.86 -7.75
N ALA A 321 25.31 21.29 -8.95
CA ALA A 321 24.28 20.45 -9.54
C ALA A 321 24.81 19.05 -9.83
N VAL A 322 23.97 18.04 -9.66
CA VAL A 322 24.20 16.68 -10.13
C VAL A 322 23.06 16.33 -11.10
N THR A 323 23.42 15.93 -12.30
CA THR A 323 22.45 15.46 -13.30
C THR A 323 22.65 13.96 -13.47
N LEU A 324 21.56 13.22 -13.47
CA LEU A 324 21.52 11.79 -13.75
C LEU A 324 20.58 11.55 -14.93
N ASP A 325 21.13 10.99 -15.99
CA ASP A 325 20.37 10.55 -17.14
C ASP A 325 20.25 9.02 -17.12
N HIS A 326 19.11 8.49 -17.52
CA HIS A 326 18.85 7.06 -17.50
C HIS A 326 18.81 6.52 -18.94
N GLY A 327 19.53 5.44 -19.16
CA GLY A 327 19.55 4.74 -20.45
C GLY A 327 19.53 3.21 -20.24
N GLU A 328 18.93 2.50 -21.15
CA GLU A 328 18.96 1.03 -21.18
C GLU A 328 20.20 0.51 -21.92
N LEU A 329 20.68 1.27 -22.88
CA LEU A 329 21.83 0.98 -23.73
C LEU A 329 22.73 2.21 -23.84
N LEU A 330 24.03 1.96 -23.96
CA LEU A 330 25.05 2.97 -24.28
C LEU A 330 25.16 3.18 -25.79
#